data_e5f304aaae0fe76838e067971c3e8521
#
_entry.id   e5f304aaae0fe76838e067971c3e8521
#
_cell.length_a   1.000
_cell.length_b   1.000
_cell.length_c   1.000
_cell.angle_alpha   90.00
_cell.angle_beta   90.00
_cell.angle_gamma   90.00
#
_symmetry.space_group_name_H-M   'P 1'
#
loop_
_entity.id
_entity.type
_entity.pdbx_description
1 polymer ?
#
loop_
_entity_poly.entity_id
_entity_poly.type
_entity_poly.pdbx_seq_one_letter_code
_entity_poly.pdbx_strand_id
1 'polypeptide(L)'
;SPSRGLGDVYKRQELLREGMTGNRVRVNGAVHAIRDMGTVAFVILRKREGLIQCVFEEGVSKFSLKELKEADTVEVTGIPAESEKAPHGIEIRIEEIKVLSEPAEPLPLPVSKWRLNTSLEAKMNYRPISLRNIRERAKFRIQEGIVRGFRDFLYEEGFTEIHTPKLGAKSAEGGANLFRLEYFHRPAI
;
A
#
# COMPACT_ATOMS: atom_id res chain seq x y z
N SER A 1 7.14 16.97 22.75
CA SER A 1 7.43 16.10 21.59
C SER A 1 8.85 16.42 21.11
N PRO A 2 9.75 15.45 20.89
CA PRO A 2 11.07 15.74 20.38
C PRO A 2 10.93 16.42 19.02
N SER A 3 11.66 17.51 18.80
CA SER A 3 11.74 18.21 17.54
C SER A 3 12.26 17.22 16.48
N ARG A 4 11.41 16.86 15.53
CA ARG A 4 11.79 15.99 14.41
C ARG A 4 12.70 16.80 13.49
N GLY A 5 13.97 16.43 13.46
CA GLY A 5 14.96 17.06 12.59
C GLY A 5 14.77 16.68 11.12
N LEU A 6 15.51 17.33 10.23
CA LEU A 6 15.57 17.06 8.77
C LEU A 6 15.89 15.61 8.38
N GLY A 7 16.15 14.73 9.36
CA GLY A 7 16.46 13.32 9.19
C GLY A 7 15.27 12.36 9.21
N ASP A 8 14.11 12.82 9.65
CA ASP A 8 12.96 11.95 9.89
C ASP A 8 12.20 11.65 8.59
N VAL A 9 11.79 10.39 8.45
CA VAL A 9 10.91 9.94 7.36
C VAL A 9 9.45 10.07 7.79
N TYR A 10 8.70 10.90 7.09
CA TYR A 10 7.31 11.17 7.42
C TYR A 10 6.36 10.14 6.80
N LYS A 11 5.34 9.77 7.58
CA LYS A 11 4.20 9.02 7.08
C LYS A 11 3.25 9.98 6.34
N ARG A 12 2.47 9.45 5.39
CA ARG A 12 1.50 10.25 4.63
C ARG A 12 0.57 11.05 5.54
N GLN A 13 0.07 10.44 6.61
CA GLN A 13 -0.83 11.08 7.57
C GLN A 13 -0.18 12.24 8.33
N GLU A 14 1.12 12.19 8.54
CA GLU A 14 1.86 13.27 9.18
C GLU A 14 2.01 14.49 8.27
N LEU A 15 2.16 14.25 6.95
CA LEU A 15 2.23 15.31 5.94
C LEU A 15 0.90 16.05 5.77
N LEU A 16 -0.22 15.41 6.11
CA LEU A 16 -1.56 15.99 6.05
C LEU A 16 -1.93 16.80 7.30
N ARG A 17 -1.06 16.85 8.31
CA ARG A 17 -1.27 17.67 9.52
C ARG A 17 -0.99 19.12 9.23
N GLU A 18 -1.75 19.99 9.90
CA GLU A 18 -1.50 21.44 9.88
C GLU A 18 -0.05 21.75 10.28
N GLY A 19 0.56 22.72 9.60
CA GLY A 19 1.91 23.19 9.88
C GLY A 19 3.04 22.44 9.17
N MET A 20 2.75 21.42 8.36
CA MET A 20 3.80 20.74 7.55
C MET A 20 4.08 21.44 6.22
N THR A 21 3.14 22.25 5.72
CA THR A 21 3.31 23.05 4.49
C THR A 21 4.47 24.03 4.64
N GLY A 22 5.36 24.07 3.65
CA GLY A 22 6.55 24.92 3.64
C GLY A 22 7.77 24.38 4.38
N ASN A 23 7.63 23.32 5.20
CA ASN A 23 8.76 22.68 5.86
C ASN A 23 9.35 21.58 4.97
N ARG A 24 10.68 21.51 4.91
CA ARG A 24 11.36 20.44 4.19
C ARG A 24 11.11 19.08 4.85
N VAL A 25 10.63 18.12 4.08
CA VAL A 25 10.30 16.77 4.55
C VAL A 25 11.02 15.71 3.75
N ARG A 26 11.14 14.52 4.34
CA ARG A 26 11.65 13.33 3.70
C ARG A 26 10.60 12.22 3.74
N VAL A 27 10.34 11.59 2.60
CA VAL A 27 9.38 10.51 2.49
C VAL A 27 9.96 9.36 1.67
N ASN A 28 9.74 8.14 2.15
CA ASN A 28 10.11 6.92 1.42
C ASN A 28 8.86 6.27 0.86
N GLY A 29 8.99 5.69 -0.32
CA GLY A 29 7.90 4.96 -0.96
C GLY A 29 8.35 4.23 -2.21
N ALA A 30 7.50 3.35 -2.70
CA ALA A 30 7.71 2.73 -4.00
C ALA A 30 7.04 3.59 -5.09
N VAL A 31 7.75 3.84 -6.17
CA VAL A 31 7.19 4.53 -7.35
C VAL A 31 6.02 3.71 -7.89
N HIS A 32 4.83 4.27 -7.81
CA HIS A 32 3.59 3.63 -8.26
C HIS A 32 3.29 3.95 -9.72
N ALA A 33 3.50 5.21 -10.10
CA ALA A 33 3.33 5.69 -11.46
C ALA A 33 4.15 6.97 -11.66
N ILE A 34 4.56 7.19 -12.89
CA ILE A 34 5.18 8.43 -13.34
C ILE A 34 4.30 8.99 -14.46
N ARG A 35 3.93 10.27 -14.35
CA ARG A 35 3.18 11.00 -15.37
C ARG A 35 4.05 12.17 -15.83
N ASP A 36 4.76 11.94 -16.91
CA ASP A 36 5.61 12.96 -17.53
C ASP A 36 4.74 13.89 -18.41
N MET A 37 4.82 15.19 -18.15
CA MET A 37 4.12 16.24 -18.89
C MET A 37 5.11 17.19 -19.58
N GLY A 38 6.37 16.79 -19.70
CA GLY A 38 7.47 17.56 -20.25
C GLY A 38 8.26 18.28 -19.15
N THR A 39 8.05 19.57 -18.96
CA THR A 39 8.78 20.36 -17.94
C THR A 39 8.38 20.05 -16.51
N VAL A 40 7.21 19.45 -16.32
CA VAL A 40 6.68 19.00 -15.03
C VAL A 40 6.30 17.53 -15.12
N ALA A 41 6.59 16.78 -14.08
CA ALA A 41 6.14 15.40 -13.98
C ALA A 41 5.57 15.10 -12.58
N PHE A 42 4.64 14.15 -12.52
CA PHE A 42 4.06 13.68 -11.27
C PHE A 42 4.60 12.29 -10.96
N VAL A 43 5.34 12.18 -9.89
CA VAL A 43 5.82 10.93 -9.33
C VAL A 43 4.88 10.51 -8.22
N ILE A 44 4.12 9.45 -8.43
CA ILE A 44 3.17 8.94 -7.46
C ILE A 44 3.85 7.87 -6.63
N LEU A 45 4.03 8.12 -5.35
CA LEU A 45 4.60 7.16 -4.41
C LEU A 45 3.52 6.35 -3.72
N ARG A 46 3.69 5.04 -3.68
CA ARG A 46 2.87 4.14 -2.89
C ARG A 46 3.50 3.92 -1.54
N LYS A 47 2.73 4.22 -0.52
CA LYS A 47 3.04 3.96 0.88
C LYS A 47 2.05 2.96 1.48
N ARG A 48 2.27 2.58 2.73
CA ARG A 48 1.37 1.67 3.46
C ARG A 48 -0.06 2.21 3.53
N GLU A 49 -0.20 3.49 3.83
CA GLU A 49 -1.48 4.16 4.06
C GLU A 49 -2.18 4.63 2.78
N GLY A 50 -1.47 4.69 1.65
CA GLY A 50 -2.03 5.15 0.39
C GLY A 50 -1.00 5.72 -0.57
N LEU A 51 -1.44 6.58 -1.46
CA LEU A 51 -0.60 7.26 -2.44
C LEU A 51 -0.28 8.67 -1.98
N ILE A 52 0.92 9.14 -2.35
CA ILE A 52 1.34 10.54 -2.24
C ILE A 52 1.77 10.99 -3.63
N GLN A 53 1.29 12.16 -4.04
CA GLN A 53 1.74 12.83 -5.24
C GLN A 53 2.97 13.68 -4.93
N CYS A 54 4.02 13.48 -5.73
CA CYS A 54 5.21 14.33 -5.70
C CYS A 54 5.35 14.99 -7.06
N VAL A 55 5.70 16.28 -7.07
CA VAL A 55 5.86 17.08 -8.30
C VAL A 55 7.35 17.25 -8.58
N PHE A 56 7.75 16.79 -9.74
CA PHE A 56 9.07 16.98 -10.30
C PHE A 56 9.03 18.16 -11.28
N GLU A 57 9.95 19.10 -11.12
CA GLU A 57 10.14 20.23 -12.03
C GLU A 57 11.55 20.17 -12.60
N GLU A 58 11.66 20.21 -13.93
CA GLU A 58 12.95 20.21 -14.61
C GLU A 58 13.75 21.47 -14.26
N GLY A 59 15.02 21.32 -13.92
CA GLY A 59 15.90 22.40 -13.50
C GLY A 59 15.82 22.80 -12.02
N VAL A 60 14.80 22.35 -11.29
CA VAL A 60 14.66 22.55 -9.84
C VAL A 60 15.14 21.29 -9.08
N SER A 61 14.72 20.14 -9.55
CA SER A 61 15.08 18.85 -8.95
C SER A 61 16.48 18.42 -9.36
N LYS A 62 17.27 17.95 -8.40
CA LYS A 62 18.66 17.48 -8.60
C LYS A 62 18.74 16.03 -9.13
N PHE A 63 17.72 15.56 -9.77
CA PHE A 63 17.61 14.17 -10.24
C PHE A 63 17.07 14.16 -11.68
N SER A 64 17.54 13.21 -12.50
CA SER A 64 16.98 12.99 -13.83
C SER A 64 15.77 12.06 -13.78
N LEU A 65 14.61 12.53 -14.23
CA LEU A 65 13.40 11.70 -14.27
C LEU A 65 13.58 10.42 -15.11
N LYS A 66 14.49 10.43 -16.10
CA LYS A 66 14.78 9.28 -16.98
C LYS A 66 15.40 8.09 -16.23
N GLU A 67 15.98 8.34 -15.07
CA GLU A 67 16.60 7.32 -14.23
C GLU A 67 15.57 6.61 -13.33
N LEU A 68 14.34 7.14 -13.24
CA LEU A 68 13.30 6.64 -12.37
C LEU A 68 12.36 5.69 -13.11
N LYS A 69 12.06 4.55 -12.50
CA LYS A 69 11.17 3.52 -13.04
C LYS A 69 10.03 3.21 -12.07
N GLU A 70 8.91 2.70 -12.60
CA GLU A 70 7.85 2.13 -11.75
C GLU A 70 8.42 0.98 -10.91
N ALA A 71 8.00 0.91 -9.66
CA ALA A 71 8.44 -0.03 -8.63
C ALA A 71 9.81 0.24 -7.99
N ASP A 72 10.58 1.24 -8.42
CA ASP A 72 11.74 1.68 -7.67
C ASP A 72 11.30 2.07 -6.25
N THR A 73 12.11 1.71 -5.27
CA THR A 73 11.95 2.23 -3.91
C THR A 73 12.83 3.45 -3.77
N VAL A 74 12.21 4.56 -3.43
CA VAL A 74 12.88 5.86 -3.39
C VAL A 74 12.71 6.56 -2.06
N GLU A 75 13.66 7.43 -1.76
CA GLU A 75 13.55 8.49 -0.77
C GLU A 75 13.42 9.82 -1.52
N VAL A 76 12.35 10.55 -1.24
CA VAL A 76 12.09 11.87 -1.79
C VAL A 76 12.27 12.90 -0.69
N THR A 77 13.08 13.89 -0.94
CA THR A 77 13.20 15.11 -0.14
C THR A 77 12.55 16.26 -0.89
N GLY A 78 11.71 17.00 -0.21
CA GLY A 78 10.99 18.12 -0.83
C GLY A 78 10.14 18.89 0.15
N ILE A 79 9.35 19.82 -0.38
CA ILE A 79 8.51 20.73 0.39
C ILE A 79 7.04 20.40 0.14
N PRO A 80 6.26 20.04 1.18
CA PRO A 80 4.82 19.89 1.08
C PRO A 80 4.17 21.22 0.71
N ALA A 81 3.27 21.18 -0.27
CA ALA A 81 2.50 22.30 -0.73
C ALA A 81 1.03 21.91 -0.87
N GLU A 82 0.14 22.86 -0.60
CA GLU A 82 -1.28 22.66 -0.88
C GLU A 82 -1.53 22.66 -2.39
N SER A 83 -2.39 21.75 -2.85
CA SER A 83 -2.75 21.64 -4.25
C SER A 83 -4.15 21.02 -4.37
N GLU A 84 -5.11 21.80 -4.89
CA GLU A 84 -6.48 21.33 -5.11
C GLU A 84 -6.57 20.12 -6.06
N LYS A 85 -5.58 19.96 -6.94
CA LYS A 85 -5.50 18.86 -7.91
C LYS A 85 -4.83 17.61 -7.35
N ALA A 86 -4.16 17.72 -6.21
CA ALA A 86 -3.50 16.60 -5.59
C ALA A 86 -4.48 15.73 -4.80
N PRO A 87 -4.34 14.41 -4.81
CA PRO A 87 -5.08 13.55 -3.90
C PRO A 87 -4.87 14.01 -2.45
N HIS A 88 -5.98 14.30 -1.75
CA HIS A 88 -5.98 14.80 -0.36
C HIS A 88 -5.49 16.24 -0.16
N GLY A 89 -5.46 17.03 -1.22
CA GLY A 89 -5.18 18.46 -1.12
C GLY A 89 -3.71 18.82 -0.88
N ILE A 90 -2.79 17.86 -0.90
CA ILE A 90 -1.37 18.10 -0.65
C ILE A 90 -0.48 17.33 -1.61
N GLU A 91 0.59 17.96 -2.06
CA GLU A 91 1.65 17.35 -2.87
C GLU A 91 3.02 17.70 -2.30
N ILE A 92 4.06 16.98 -2.72
CA ILE A 92 5.44 17.29 -2.34
C ILE A 92 6.18 17.82 -3.56
N ARG A 93 6.66 19.05 -3.51
CA ARG A 93 7.56 19.57 -4.53
C ARG A 93 8.93 18.99 -4.30
N ILE A 94 9.41 18.23 -5.28
CA ILE A 94 10.63 17.46 -5.17
C ILE A 94 11.84 18.36 -5.31
N GLU A 95 12.77 18.28 -4.36
CA GLU A 95 14.11 18.88 -4.47
C GLU A 95 15.13 17.80 -4.83
N GLU A 96 14.97 16.59 -4.29
CA GLU A 96 15.90 15.49 -4.48
C GLU A 96 15.18 14.14 -4.41
N ILE A 97 15.56 13.21 -5.28
CA ILE A 97 15.16 11.80 -5.23
C ILE A 97 16.42 10.95 -5.12
N LYS A 98 16.41 10.02 -4.18
CA LYS A 98 17.42 8.99 -4.03
C LYS A 98 16.79 7.64 -4.27
N VAL A 99 17.26 6.89 -5.26
CA VAL A 99 16.86 5.49 -5.46
C VAL A 99 17.53 4.64 -4.40
N LEU A 100 16.73 3.95 -3.60
CA LEU A 100 17.17 3.05 -2.53
C LEU A 100 17.32 1.62 -3.02
N SER A 101 16.41 1.18 -3.89
CA SER A 101 16.49 -0.11 -4.58
C SER A 101 15.65 -0.10 -5.85
N GLU A 102 16.09 -0.86 -6.83
CA GLU A 102 15.40 -1.11 -8.09
C GLU A 102 14.82 -2.54 -8.09
N PRO A 103 13.71 -2.79 -8.79
CA PRO A 103 13.25 -4.15 -9.03
C PRO A 103 14.23 -4.89 -9.95
N ALA A 104 14.52 -6.16 -9.65
CA ALA A 104 15.40 -6.97 -10.48
C ALA A 104 14.87 -7.14 -11.92
N GLU A 105 13.54 -7.14 -12.07
CA GLU A 105 12.85 -7.22 -13.36
C GLU A 105 11.58 -6.34 -13.35
N PRO A 106 11.07 -5.94 -14.52
CA PRO A 106 9.82 -5.24 -14.65
C PRO A 106 8.67 -5.99 -13.98
N LEU A 107 7.72 -5.26 -13.41
CA LEU A 107 6.56 -5.89 -12.77
C LEU A 107 5.73 -6.66 -13.80
N PRO A 108 5.38 -7.93 -13.53
CA PRO A 108 4.58 -8.75 -14.45
C PRO A 108 3.12 -8.29 -14.59
N LEU A 109 2.67 -7.37 -13.73
CA LEU A 109 1.33 -6.83 -13.72
C LEU A 109 1.35 -5.30 -13.64
N PRO A 110 0.48 -4.59 -14.39
CA PRO A 110 0.42 -3.13 -14.40
C PRO A 110 -0.33 -2.59 -13.16
N VAL A 111 0.31 -2.70 -11.98
CA VAL A 111 -0.31 -2.40 -10.68
C VAL A 111 -0.72 -0.93 -10.49
N SER A 112 -0.18 -0.03 -11.31
CA SER A 112 -0.52 1.40 -11.30
C SER A 112 -1.89 1.71 -11.93
N LYS A 113 -2.44 0.80 -12.72
CA LYS A 113 -3.75 0.99 -13.35
C LYS A 113 -4.87 0.89 -12.32
N TRP A 114 -5.92 1.71 -12.49
CA TRP A 114 -7.10 1.68 -11.62
C TRP A 114 -7.74 0.29 -11.54
N ARG A 115 -7.88 -0.38 -12.69
CA ARG A 115 -8.33 -1.78 -12.77
C ARG A 115 -7.19 -2.65 -13.27
N LEU A 116 -6.95 -3.73 -12.56
CA LEU A 116 -6.01 -4.75 -12.98
C LEU A 116 -6.75 -5.72 -13.92
N ASN A 117 -6.77 -5.39 -15.22
CA ASN A 117 -7.41 -6.20 -16.26
C ASN A 117 -6.52 -7.40 -16.59
N THR A 118 -6.63 -8.44 -15.78
CA THR A 118 -5.90 -9.70 -15.95
C THR A 118 -6.74 -10.85 -15.40
N SER A 119 -6.42 -12.09 -15.78
CA SER A 119 -7.13 -13.28 -15.30
C SER A 119 -7.01 -13.43 -13.78
N LEU A 120 -7.95 -14.17 -13.19
CA LEU A 120 -7.87 -14.52 -11.77
C LEU A 120 -6.61 -15.35 -11.48
N GLU A 121 -6.29 -16.28 -12.35
CA GLU A 121 -5.09 -17.11 -12.25
C GLU A 121 -3.81 -16.26 -12.18
N ALA A 122 -3.64 -15.31 -13.09
CA ALA A 122 -2.48 -14.39 -13.06
C ALA A 122 -2.44 -13.56 -11.76
N LYS A 123 -3.60 -13.10 -11.27
CA LYS A 123 -3.68 -12.38 -9.98
C LYS A 123 -3.26 -13.26 -8.80
N MET A 124 -3.59 -14.55 -8.84
CA MET A 124 -3.26 -15.49 -7.77
C MET A 124 -1.79 -15.91 -7.84
N ASN A 125 -1.26 -16.21 -9.02
CA ASN A 125 0.15 -16.59 -9.22
C ASN A 125 1.10 -15.44 -8.82
N TYR A 126 0.72 -14.20 -9.13
CA TYR A 126 1.46 -13.00 -8.75
C TYR A 126 0.83 -12.24 -7.58
N ARG A 127 0.26 -12.95 -6.61
CA ARG A 127 -0.51 -12.35 -5.51
C ARG A 127 0.24 -11.27 -4.73
N PRO A 128 1.52 -11.40 -4.35
CA PRO A 128 2.26 -10.33 -3.68
C PRO A 128 2.35 -9.03 -4.50
N ILE A 129 2.31 -9.16 -5.84
CA ILE A 129 2.37 -8.02 -6.76
C ILE A 129 0.97 -7.49 -7.03
N SER A 130 -0.01 -8.35 -7.32
CA SER A 130 -1.38 -7.92 -7.59
C SER A 130 -1.98 -7.15 -6.42
N LEU A 131 -1.65 -7.49 -5.17
CA LEU A 131 -2.07 -6.77 -3.97
C LEU A 131 -1.39 -5.41 -3.77
N ARG A 132 -0.40 -5.06 -4.59
CA ARG A 132 0.13 -3.68 -4.65
C ARG A 132 -0.84 -2.74 -5.37
N ASN A 133 -1.75 -3.27 -6.19
CA ASN A 133 -2.84 -2.49 -6.76
C ASN A 133 -3.82 -2.09 -5.65
N ILE A 134 -4.20 -0.80 -5.62
CA ILE A 134 -5.03 -0.22 -4.56
C ILE A 134 -6.40 -0.89 -4.50
N ARG A 135 -7.01 -1.14 -5.65
CA ARG A 135 -8.35 -1.73 -5.72
C ARG A 135 -8.37 -3.20 -5.32
N GLU A 136 -7.35 -3.97 -5.71
CA GLU A 136 -7.23 -5.36 -5.27
C GLU A 136 -7.01 -5.44 -3.75
N ARG A 137 -6.21 -4.55 -3.19
CA ARG A 137 -6.00 -4.45 -1.74
C ARG A 137 -7.23 -3.99 -0.97
N ALA A 138 -8.05 -3.11 -1.56
CA ALA A 138 -9.25 -2.57 -0.91
C ALA A 138 -10.25 -3.66 -0.53
N LYS A 139 -10.35 -4.75 -1.28
CA LYS A 139 -11.21 -5.90 -0.98
C LYS A 139 -10.92 -6.48 0.41
N PHE A 140 -9.63 -6.62 0.75
CA PHE A 140 -9.23 -7.15 2.06
C PHE A 140 -9.45 -6.14 3.18
N ARG A 141 -9.35 -4.84 2.90
CA ARG A 141 -9.70 -3.82 3.88
C ARG A 141 -11.18 -3.80 4.20
N ILE A 142 -12.03 -4.02 3.20
CA ILE A 142 -13.47 -4.17 3.42
C ILE A 142 -13.75 -5.44 4.24
N GLN A 143 -13.11 -6.55 3.92
CA GLN A 143 -13.23 -7.80 4.68
C GLN A 143 -12.79 -7.62 6.14
N GLU A 144 -11.67 -6.95 6.38
CA GLU A 144 -11.19 -6.60 7.72
C GLU A 144 -12.25 -5.79 8.49
N GLY A 145 -12.82 -4.76 7.84
CA GLY A 145 -13.86 -3.91 8.44
C GLY A 145 -15.11 -4.70 8.81
N ILE A 146 -15.57 -5.62 7.95
CA ILE A 146 -16.72 -6.48 8.22
C ILE A 146 -16.44 -7.40 9.41
N VAL A 147 -15.29 -8.07 9.44
CA VAL A 147 -14.92 -8.97 10.54
C VAL A 147 -14.80 -8.21 11.86
N ARG A 148 -14.20 -7.02 11.80
CA ARG A 148 -14.08 -6.16 12.99
C ARG A 148 -15.45 -5.73 13.51
N GLY A 149 -16.33 -5.21 12.65
CA GLY A 149 -17.67 -4.80 13.08
C GLY A 149 -18.48 -5.96 13.64
N PHE A 150 -18.34 -7.17 13.09
CA PHE A 150 -18.97 -8.36 13.63
C PHE A 150 -18.45 -8.71 15.05
N ARG A 151 -17.13 -8.64 15.24
CA ARG A 151 -16.53 -8.87 16.56
C ARG A 151 -16.95 -7.82 17.58
N ASP A 152 -16.86 -6.54 17.22
CA ASP A 152 -17.21 -5.43 18.09
C ASP A 152 -18.66 -5.58 18.59
N PHE A 153 -19.61 -5.88 17.68
CA PHE A 153 -21.00 -6.15 18.01
C PHE A 153 -21.16 -7.31 19.01
N LEU A 154 -20.50 -8.45 18.77
CA LEU A 154 -20.61 -9.59 19.67
C LEU A 154 -20.00 -9.31 21.06
N TYR A 155 -18.92 -8.55 21.13
CA TYR A 155 -18.33 -8.13 22.42
C TYR A 155 -19.29 -7.21 23.18
N GLU A 156 -19.95 -6.27 22.51
CA GLU A 156 -20.95 -5.39 23.12
C GLU A 156 -22.15 -6.17 23.64
N GLU A 157 -22.55 -7.26 22.99
CA GLU A 157 -23.60 -8.17 23.41
C GLU A 157 -23.16 -9.19 24.50
N GLY A 158 -21.92 -9.09 24.98
CA GLY A 158 -21.42 -9.94 26.07
C GLY A 158 -20.90 -11.32 25.66
N PHE A 159 -20.70 -11.57 24.37
CA PHE A 159 -20.09 -12.82 23.91
C PHE A 159 -18.59 -12.82 24.14
N THR A 160 -18.05 -14.00 24.37
CA THR A 160 -16.59 -14.23 24.50
C THR A 160 -16.05 -14.90 23.27
N GLU A 161 -15.05 -14.29 22.61
CA GLU A 161 -14.36 -14.93 21.48
C GLU A 161 -13.45 -16.05 21.99
N ILE A 162 -13.58 -17.24 21.40
CA ILE A 162 -12.73 -18.40 21.67
C ILE A 162 -12.10 -18.91 20.38
N HIS A 163 -10.92 -19.48 20.48
CA HIS A 163 -10.22 -20.11 19.38
C HIS A 163 -10.36 -21.62 19.46
N THR A 164 -11.21 -22.18 18.60
CA THR A 164 -11.41 -23.64 18.50
C THR A 164 -10.43 -24.27 17.51
N PRO A 165 -10.07 -25.57 17.69
CA PRO A 165 -9.32 -26.32 16.69
C PRO A 165 -10.06 -26.34 15.35
N LYS A 166 -9.32 -26.25 14.25
CA LYS A 166 -9.87 -26.33 12.89
C LYS A 166 -9.84 -27.73 12.30
N LEU A 167 -9.05 -28.61 12.88
CA LEU A 167 -8.98 -30.03 12.53
C LEU A 167 -9.73 -30.82 13.58
N GLY A 168 -10.69 -31.63 13.15
CA GLY A 168 -11.50 -32.49 14.03
C GLY A 168 -11.40 -33.95 13.63
N ALA A 169 -11.70 -34.86 14.54
CA ALA A 169 -11.75 -36.31 14.26
C ALA A 169 -13.06 -36.72 13.57
N LYS A 170 -14.12 -35.92 13.73
CA LYS A 170 -15.46 -36.19 13.17
C LYS A 170 -16.09 -34.89 12.70
N SER A 171 -16.96 -34.98 11.70
CA SER A 171 -17.82 -33.86 11.33
C SER A 171 -18.89 -33.60 12.39
N ALA A 172 -19.07 -32.34 12.74
CA ALA A 172 -20.18 -31.90 13.58
C ALA A 172 -21.47 -31.69 12.79
N GLU A 173 -21.38 -31.51 11.46
CA GLU A 173 -22.51 -31.18 10.60
C GLU A 173 -22.61 -32.13 9.40
N GLY A 174 -23.83 -32.61 9.12
CA GLY A 174 -24.11 -33.64 8.11
C GLY A 174 -24.34 -33.15 6.68
N GLY A 175 -24.05 -31.89 6.34
CA GLY A 175 -24.43 -31.30 5.05
C GLY A 175 -23.31 -30.71 4.20
N ALA A 176 -22.08 -30.63 4.70
CA ALA A 176 -20.95 -30.01 4.01
C ALA A 176 -19.98 -31.02 3.41
N ASN A 177 -19.35 -30.66 2.28
CA ASN A 177 -18.21 -31.42 1.75
C ASN A 177 -17.03 -31.25 2.70
N LEU A 178 -16.44 -32.36 3.11
CA LEU A 178 -15.35 -32.40 4.06
C LEU A 178 -14.06 -32.84 3.37
N PHE A 179 -12.98 -32.13 3.68
CA PHE A 179 -11.65 -32.63 3.35
C PHE A 179 -11.22 -33.66 4.37
N ARG A 180 -10.79 -34.82 3.90
CA ARG A 180 -10.22 -35.87 4.75
C ARG A 180 -8.71 -35.87 4.55
N LEU A 181 -7.99 -35.87 5.66
CA LEU A 181 -6.52 -35.89 5.66
C LEU A 181 -5.99 -36.81 6.78
N GLU A 182 -4.76 -37.18 6.69
CA GLU A 182 -4.04 -37.84 7.78
C GLU A 182 -3.20 -36.77 8.51
N TYR A 183 -3.41 -36.68 9.82
CA TYR A 183 -2.69 -35.74 10.68
C TYR A 183 -2.06 -36.51 11.84
N PHE A 184 -0.71 -36.58 11.89
CA PHE A 184 0.04 -37.40 12.86
C PHE A 184 -0.46 -38.83 12.94
N HIS A 185 -0.57 -39.52 11.79
CA HIS A 185 -1.05 -40.90 11.66
C HIS A 185 -2.49 -41.15 12.20
N ARG A 186 -3.30 -40.10 12.28
CA ARG A 186 -4.71 -40.20 12.64
C ARG A 186 -5.58 -39.54 11.57
N PRO A 187 -6.74 -40.13 11.27
CA PRO A 187 -7.67 -39.50 10.34
C PRO A 187 -8.18 -38.18 10.95
N ALA A 188 -8.20 -37.14 10.14
CA ALA A 188 -8.74 -35.83 10.49
C ALA A 188 -9.60 -35.27 9.34
N ILE A 189 -10.49 -34.34 9.67
CA ILE A 189 -11.38 -33.61 8.76
C ILE A 189 -11.32 -32.11 9.05
#